data_55a71e5a9de744294164585d89658934
#
_entry.id   55a71e5a9de744294164585d89658934
#
_cell.length_a   1.000
_cell.length_b   1.000
_cell.length_c   1.000
_cell.angle_alpha   90.00
_cell.angle_beta   90.00
_cell.angle_gamma   90.00
#
_symmetry.space_group_name_H-M   'P 1'
#
loop_
_entity.id
_entity.type
_entity.pdbx_description
1 polymer ?
#
loop_
_entity_poly.entity_id
_entity_poly.type
_entity_poly.pdbx_seq_one_letter_code
_entity_poly.pdbx_strand_id
1 'polypeptide(L)'
;IQAVGDYLLGVAGASTQVMTILYAVSAFGEEATKIYRELTEHTSSKIRTIAWQRLLTFDNGWGRPGVWLPALVDRDKTVRRAVVANLNARSRNFDLKTMEQLVASDFVDVRTFAANSLYTARQDAAEEVAFDLLIDEDTGVRAQTIRALASRRTPGWLKIMSNSLLDDEYVIKRAALDGLLGDPAQGIKALRKFVSEHPADPITPLALAELKSRGITQ
;
A
#
# COMPACT_ATOMS: atom_id res chain seq x y z
N ILE A 1 6.82 11.55 -35.39
CA ILE A 1 6.48 10.95 -34.09
C ILE A 1 5.35 9.92 -34.25
N GLN A 2 4.30 10.18 -35.07
CA GLN A 2 3.20 9.22 -35.29
C GLN A 2 3.69 7.86 -35.76
N ALA A 3 4.55 7.78 -36.79
CA ALA A 3 5.11 6.53 -37.29
C ALA A 3 5.88 5.72 -36.21
N VAL A 4 6.47 6.38 -35.23
CA VAL A 4 7.12 5.73 -34.09
C VAL A 4 6.08 5.15 -33.15
N GLY A 5 4.98 5.86 -32.92
CA GLY A 5 3.84 5.36 -32.14
C GLY A 5 3.23 4.10 -32.78
N ASP A 6 2.93 4.16 -34.07
CA ASP A 6 2.37 3.04 -34.83
C ASP A 6 3.29 1.80 -34.79
N TYR A 7 4.60 2.00 -34.91
CA TYR A 7 5.57 0.93 -34.75
C TYR A 7 5.54 0.32 -33.35
N LEU A 8 5.54 1.15 -32.31
CA LEU A 8 5.52 0.67 -30.92
C LEU A 8 4.25 -0.07 -30.56
N LEU A 9 3.10 0.33 -31.09
CA LEU A 9 1.82 -0.36 -30.91
C LEU A 9 1.80 -1.73 -31.61
N GLY A 10 2.51 -1.87 -32.73
CA GLY A 10 2.55 -3.10 -33.53
C GLY A 10 3.54 -4.15 -33.04
N VAL A 11 4.44 -3.83 -32.10
CA VAL A 11 5.45 -4.81 -31.67
C VAL A 11 4.88 -5.82 -30.67
N ALA A 12 5.26 -7.09 -30.78
CA ALA A 12 4.76 -8.15 -29.91
C ALA A 12 5.37 -8.12 -28.49
N GLY A 13 6.47 -7.41 -28.28
CA GLY A 13 7.15 -7.42 -26.99
C GLY A 13 8.28 -6.38 -26.86
N ALA A 14 8.83 -6.31 -25.67
CA ALA A 14 9.84 -5.32 -25.30
C ALA A 14 11.28 -5.81 -25.56
N SER A 15 11.71 -5.84 -26.82
CA SER A 15 13.13 -6.02 -27.15
C SER A 15 13.97 -4.83 -26.69
N THR A 16 15.30 -5.00 -26.66
CA THR A 16 16.23 -3.88 -26.32
C THR A 16 16.01 -2.69 -27.24
N GLN A 17 15.80 -2.91 -28.53
CA GLN A 17 15.52 -1.84 -29.49
C GLN A 17 14.22 -1.10 -29.17
N VAL A 18 13.13 -1.83 -28.90
CA VAL A 18 11.84 -1.26 -28.49
C VAL A 18 11.99 -0.43 -27.23
N MET A 19 12.75 -0.92 -26.26
CA MET A 19 13.03 -0.21 -25.02
C MET A 19 13.78 1.10 -25.28
N THR A 20 14.79 1.09 -26.14
CA THR A 20 15.54 2.30 -26.52
C THR A 20 14.62 3.33 -27.17
N ILE A 21 13.76 2.91 -28.09
CA ILE A 21 12.79 3.78 -28.74
C ILE A 21 11.80 4.37 -27.73
N LEU A 22 11.25 3.55 -26.82
CA LEU A 22 10.35 4.00 -25.75
C LEU A 22 10.98 5.11 -24.90
N TYR A 23 12.26 4.97 -24.54
CA TYR A 23 12.94 6.03 -23.80
C TYR A 23 13.20 7.28 -24.65
N ALA A 24 13.56 7.11 -25.94
CA ALA A 24 13.79 8.23 -26.85
C ALA A 24 12.52 9.05 -27.13
N VAL A 25 11.35 8.43 -27.17
CA VAL A 25 10.06 9.11 -27.35
C VAL A 25 9.83 10.18 -26.28
N SER A 26 10.41 10.04 -25.10
CA SER A 26 10.32 11.04 -24.02
C SER A 26 10.81 12.44 -24.43
N ALA A 27 11.69 12.54 -25.42
CA ALA A 27 12.22 13.82 -25.90
C ALA A 27 11.18 14.69 -26.65
N PHE A 28 10.02 14.11 -27.02
CA PHE A 28 8.98 14.80 -27.81
C PHE A 28 7.87 15.46 -26.97
N GLY A 29 8.04 15.60 -25.65
CA GLY A 29 7.15 16.37 -24.77
C GLY A 29 5.68 15.89 -24.84
N GLU A 30 4.76 16.80 -25.14
CA GLU A 30 3.31 16.51 -25.15
C GLU A 30 2.90 15.42 -26.17
N GLU A 31 3.57 15.37 -27.32
CA GLU A 31 3.29 14.32 -28.32
C GLU A 31 3.64 12.92 -27.79
N ALA A 32 4.69 12.82 -26.98
CA ALA A 32 5.04 11.59 -26.28
C ALA A 32 3.91 11.13 -25.35
N THR A 33 3.22 12.07 -24.70
CA THR A 33 2.12 11.77 -23.79
C THR A 33 0.99 11.01 -24.49
N LYS A 34 0.66 11.36 -25.74
CA LYS A 34 -0.37 10.66 -26.54
C LYS A 34 0.05 9.23 -26.80
N ILE A 35 1.29 9.02 -27.25
CA ILE A 35 1.85 7.68 -27.52
C ILE A 35 1.85 6.83 -26.24
N TYR A 36 2.32 7.36 -25.12
CA TYR A 36 2.33 6.59 -23.87
C TYR A 36 0.92 6.25 -23.39
N ARG A 37 -0.08 7.11 -23.60
CA ARG A 37 -1.46 6.81 -23.27
C ARG A 37 -2.00 5.62 -24.08
N GLU A 38 -1.72 5.55 -25.36
CA GLU A 38 -2.10 4.42 -26.21
C GLU A 38 -1.35 3.14 -25.78
N LEU A 39 -0.07 3.24 -25.43
CA LEU A 39 0.76 2.13 -24.97
C LEU A 39 0.37 1.59 -23.59
N THR A 40 -0.46 2.28 -22.81
CA THR A 40 -1.00 1.70 -21.56
C THR A 40 -1.93 0.51 -21.82
N GLU A 41 -2.46 0.37 -23.01
CA GLU A 41 -3.31 -0.76 -23.44
C GLU A 41 -2.54 -1.86 -24.18
N HIS A 42 -1.23 -1.74 -24.30
CA HIS A 42 -0.39 -2.67 -25.06
C HIS A 42 -0.46 -4.11 -24.49
N THR A 43 -0.34 -5.12 -25.32
CA THR A 43 -0.37 -6.54 -24.91
C THR A 43 0.77 -6.91 -23.96
N SER A 44 1.97 -6.37 -24.16
CA SER A 44 3.14 -6.58 -23.30
C SER A 44 3.07 -5.74 -22.02
N SER A 45 3.02 -6.40 -20.84
CA SER A 45 3.04 -5.74 -19.55
C SER A 45 4.30 -4.89 -19.32
N LYS A 46 5.42 -5.28 -19.89
CA LYS A 46 6.67 -4.51 -19.81
C LYS A 46 6.55 -3.16 -20.54
N ILE A 47 5.90 -3.13 -21.70
CA ILE A 47 5.64 -1.89 -22.44
C ILE A 47 4.62 -1.05 -21.66
N ARG A 48 3.53 -1.63 -21.16
CA ARG A 48 2.56 -0.91 -20.32
C ARG A 48 3.22 -0.30 -19.07
N THR A 49 4.11 -1.04 -18.40
CA THR A 49 4.84 -0.54 -17.22
C THR A 49 5.59 0.75 -17.54
N ILE A 50 6.34 0.77 -18.65
CA ILE A 50 7.09 1.95 -19.05
C ILE A 50 6.16 3.08 -19.47
N ALA A 51 5.13 2.75 -20.24
CA ALA A 51 4.14 3.72 -20.67
C ALA A 51 3.53 4.46 -19.46
N TRP A 52 3.08 3.72 -18.45
CA TRP A 52 2.56 4.30 -17.20
C TRP A 52 3.60 5.14 -16.44
N GLN A 53 4.81 4.64 -16.29
CA GLN A 53 5.87 5.38 -15.60
C GLN A 53 6.19 6.71 -16.29
N ARG A 54 6.24 6.70 -17.63
CA ARG A 54 6.50 7.90 -18.42
C ARG A 54 5.32 8.86 -18.40
N LEU A 55 4.12 8.36 -18.65
CA LEU A 55 2.90 9.16 -18.62
C LEU A 55 2.74 9.91 -17.29
N LEU A 56 2.97 9.23 -16.17
CA LEU A 56 2.87 9.80 -14.84
C LEU A 56 3.97 10.82 -14.52
N THR A 57 5.14 10.69 -15.18
CA THR A 57 6.26 11.62 -14.97
C THR A 57 6.04 12.95 -15.70
N PHE A 58 5.50 12.91 -16.93
CA PHE A 58 5.39 14.10 -17.78
C PHE A 58 4.50 15.19 -17.20
N ASP A 59 3.37 14.89 -16.67
CA ASP A 59 2.37 15.89 -16.30
C ASP A 59 2.19 15.99 -14.78
N ASN A 60 3.28 15.75 -14.04
CA ASN A 60 3.19 15.60 -12.57
C ASN A 60 2.03 14.68 -12.15
N GLY A 61 1.77 13.66 -12.98
CA GLY A 61 0.65 12.75 -12.83
C GLY A 61 0.65 12.00 -11.50
N TRP A 62 1.84 11.85 -10.89
CA TRP A 62 1.99 11.23 -9.57
C TRP A 62 1.22 11.95 -8.45
N GLY A 63 1.03 13.25 -8.56
CA GLY A 63 0.25 14.07 -7.63
C GLY A 63 -1.27 14.04 -7.86
N ARG A 64 -1.74 13.38 -8.93
CA ARG A 64 -3.14 13.40 -9.36
C ARG A 64 -3.72 11.99 -9.40
N PRO A 65 -4.51 11.57 -8.39
CA PRO A 65 -5.10 10.23 -8.31
C PRO A 65 -5.81 9.79 -9.60
N GLY A 66 -6.59 10.65 -10.22
CA GLY A 66 -7.29 10.33 -11.47
C GLY A 66 -6.38 9.96 -12.65
N VAL A 67 -5.06 10.23 -12.57
CA VAL A 67 -4.08 9.86 -13.60
C VAL A 67 -3.46 8.50 -13.33
N TRP A 68 -3.17 8.13 -12.09
CA TRP A 68 -2.49 6.87 -11.75
C TRP A 68 -3.44 5.75 -11.30
N LEU A 69 -4.63 6.04 -10.80
CA LEU A 69 -5.62 5.03 -10.43
C LEU A 69 -5.91 4.04 -11.56
N PRO A 70 -6.05 4.47 -12.84
CA PRO A 70 -6.23 3.53 -13.95
C PRO A 70 -5.11 2.51 -14.09
N ALA A 71 -3.87 2.83 -13.69
CA ALA A 71 -2.76 1.89 -13.72
C ALA A 71 -2.87 0.80 -12.64
N LEU A 72 -3.61 1.05 -11.58
CA LEU A 72 -3.81 0.08 -10.47
C LEU A 72 -4.90 -0.96 -10.77
N VAL A 73 -5.65 -0.80 -11.86
CA VAL A 73 -6.57 -1.83 -12.37
C VAL A 73 -5.96 -2.67 -13.50
N ASP A 74 -4.67 -2.46 -13.83
CA ASP A 74 -3.98 -3.29 -14.82
C ASP A 74 -4.02 -4.77 -14.39
N ARG A 75 -4.32 -5.65 -15.35
CA ARG A 75 -4.37 -7.10 -15.14
C ARG A 75 -3.04 -7.71 -14.65
N ASP A 76 -1.92 -7.08 -15.01
CA ASP A 76 -0.58 -7.57 -14.66
C ASP A 76 -0.09 -6.91 -13.37
N LYS A 77 0.17 -7.73 -12.35
CA LYS A 77 0.69 -7.30 -11.05
C LYS A 77 2.00 -6.52 -11.17
N THR A 78 2.83 -6.80 -12.19
CA THR A 78 4.10 -6.09 -12.40
C THR A 78 3.85 -4.62 -12.71
N VAL A 79 2.83 -4.32 -13.53
CA VAL A 79 2.43 -2.94 -13.86
C VAL A 79 1.96 -2.22 -12.60
N ARG A 80 1.01 -2.81 -11.86
CA ARG A 80 0.47 -2.23 -10.63
C ARG A 80 1.58 -1.95 -9.60
N ARG A 81 2.47 -2.94 -9.37
CA ARG A 81 3.60 -2.81 -8.44
C ARG A 81 4.59 -1.72 -8.82
N ALA A 82 4.88 -1.57 -10.11
CA ALA A 82 5.77 -0.52 -10.57
C ALA A 82 5.21 0.88 -10.29
N VAL A 83 3.90 1.06 -10.44
CA VAL A 83 3.21 2.31 -10.10
C VAL A 83 3.20 2.53 -8.59
N VAL A 84 2.79 1.53 -7.81
CA VAL A 84 2.79 1.57 -6.33
C VAL A 84 4.17 1.91 -5.77
N ALA A 85 5.25 1.30 -6.29
CA ALA A 85 6.61 1.58 -5.84
C ALA A 85 7.00 3.06 -6.02
N ASN A 86 6.61 3.65 -7.14
CA ASN A 86 6.84 5.08 -7.39
C ASN A 86 5.95 5.97 -6.51
N LEU A 87 4.71 5.57 -6.27
CA LEU A 87 3.83 6.25 -5.32
C LEU A 87 4.36 6.15 -3.88
N ASN A 88 4.94 5.03 -3.48
CA ASN A 88 5.53 4.82 -2.14
C ASN A 88 6.74 5.72 -1.87
N ALA A 89 7.45 6.13 -2.89
CA ALA A 89 8.58 7.06 -2.76
C ALA A 89 8.16 8.53 -2.56
N ARG A 90 6.85 8.84 -2.60
CA ARG A 90 6.34 10.22 -2.54
C ARG A 90 5.43 10.40 -1.33
N SER A 91 5.53 11.56 -0.68
CA SER A 91 4.60 11.94 0.39
C SER A 91 3.17 12.02 -0.15
N ARG A 92 2.22 11.43 0.57
CA ARG A 92 0.83 11.29 0.14
C ARG A 92 -0.11 11.68 1.26
N ASN A 93 -1.01 12.54 0.92
CA ASN A 93 -2.11 12.96 1.77
C ASN A 93 -3.41 12.68 1.00
N PHE A 94 -3.68 11.37 0.80
CA PHE A 94 -4.84 10.94 0.04
C PHE A 94 -6.13 11.37 0.73
N ASP A 95 -7.05 11.90 -0.08
CA ASP A 95 -8.40 12.22 0.32
C ASP A 95 -9.28 10.95 0.42
N LEU A 96 -10.47 11.11 0.98
CA LEU A 96 -11.41 10.02 1.18
C LEU A 96 -11.74 9.29 -0.14
N LYS A 97 -12.08 10.03 -1.19
CA LYS A 97 -12.43 9.44 -2.48
C LYS A 97 -11.32 8.55 -3.05
N THR A 98 -10.07 8.98 -2.92
CA THR A 98 -8.91 8.19 -3.35
C THR A 98 -8.75 6.94 -2.51
N MET A 99 -8.89 7.06 -1.18
CA MET A 99 -8.77 5.92 -0.28
C MET A 99 -9.88 4.88 -0.51
N GLU A 100 -11.13 5.31 -0.68
CA GLU A 100 -12.26 4.42 -1.02
C GLU A 100 -11.99 3.61 -2.29
N GLN A 101 -11.46 4.24 -3.35
CA GLN A 101 -11.12 3.55 -4.59
C GLN A 101 -10.00 2.53 -4.44
N LEU A 102 -9.03 2.81 -3.57
CA LEU A 102 -7.94 1.87 -3.27
C LEU A 102 -8.43 0.66 -2.47
N VAL A 103 -9.29 0.90 -1.48
CA VAL A 103 -9.87 -0.14 -0.61
C VAL A 103 -10.82 -1.05 -1.39
N ALA A 104 -11.62 -0.50 -2.29
CA ALA A 104 -12.56 -1.26 -3.12
C ALA A 104 -11.91 -2.10 -4.23
N SER A 105 -10.57 -2.14 -4.32
CA SER A 105 -9.88 -2.87 -5.39
C SER A 105 -9.99 -4.38 -5.24
N ASP A 106 -10.22 -5.10 -6.34
CA ASP A 106 -10.17 -6.57 -6.42
C ASP A 106 -8.76 -7.12 -6.16
N PHE A 107 -7.72 -6.29 -6.25
CA PHE A 107 -6.34 -6.71 -6.15
C PHE A 107 -5.77 -6.51 -4.75
N VAL A 108 -5.36 -7.60 -4.09
CA VAL A 108 -4.74 -7.58 -2.75
C VAL A 108 -3.53 -6.63 -2.66
N ASP A 109 -2.72 -6.56 -3.70
CA ASP A 109 -1.55 -5.66 -3.73
C ASP A 109 -1.95 -4.17 -3.74
N VAL A 110 -3.12 -3.82 -4.28
CA VAL A 110 -3.68 -2.46 -4.24
C VAL A 110 -4.31 -2.20 -2.88
N ARG A 111 -5.07 -3.14 -2.31
CA ARG A 111 -5.61 -3.00 -0.94
C ARG A 111 -4.49 -2.93 0.11
N THR A 112 -3.41 -3.71 -0.07
CA THR A 112 -2.19 -3.56 0.76
C THR A 112 -1.59 -2.16 0.64
N PHE A 113 -1.58 -1.58 -0.57
CA PHE A 113 -1.16 -0.21 -0.76
C PHE A 113 -2.09 0.79 -0.07
N ALA A 114 -3.40 0.55 -0.06
CA ALA A 114 -4.36 1.35 0.71
C ALA A 114 -4.04 1.30 2.21
N ALA A 115 -3.84 0.10 2.77
CA ALA A 115 -3.45 -0.08 4.18
C ALA A 115 -2.14 0.63 4.54
N ASN A 116 -1.13 0.56 3.66
CA ASN A 116 0.11 1.34 3.81
C ASN A 116 -0.12 2.85 3.73
N SER A 117 -1.07 3.28 2.91
CA SER A 117 -1.37 4.70 2.73
C SER A 117 -2.05 5.32 3.94
N LEU A 118 -2.62 4.52 4.83
CA LEU A 118 -3.17 5.00 6.11
C LEU A 118 -2.15 5.79 6.95
N TYR A 119 -0.85 5.48 6.86
CA TYR A 119 0.18 6.23 7.60
C TYR A 119 0.19 7.73 7.27
N THR A 120 -0.18 8.09 6.05
CA THR A 120 -0.05 9.47 5.52
C THR A 120 -1.34 10.03 4.94
N ALA A 121 -2.41 9.26 4.86
CA ALA A 121 -3.71 9.73 4.40
C ALA A 121 -4.26 10.82 5.32
N ARG A 122 -5.17 11.64 4.82
CA ARG A 122 -5.90 12.59 5.65
C ARG A 122 -6.61 11.86 6.78
N GLN A 123 -6.78 12.55 7.92
CA GLN A 123 -7.34 11.91 9.13
C GLN A 123 -8.76 11.38 8.88
N ASP A 124 -9.60 12.21 8.29
CA ASP A 124 -10.98 11.86 7.91
C ASP A 124 -11.02 10.63 6.99
N ALA A 125 -10.18 10.62 5.97
CA ALA A 125 -10.10 9.50 5.03
C ALA A 125 -9.60 8.21 5.69
N ALA A 126 -8.60 8.31 6.56
CA ALA A 126 -8.04 7.14 7.24
C ALA A 126 -9.03 6.52 8.24
N GLU A 127 -9.81 7.34 8.95
CA GLU A 127 -10.82 6.86 9.90
C GLU A 127 -11.99 6.16 9.20
N GLU A 128 -12.45 6.73 8.08
CA GLU A 128 -13.58 6.19 7.32
C GLU A 128 -13.29 4.79 6.73
N VAL A 129 -12.13 4.61 6.10
CA VAL A 129 -11.79 3.35 5.43
C VAL A 129 -11.14 2.31 6.33
N ALA A 130 -10.77 2.67 7.58
CA ALA A 130 -10.03 1.77 8.47
C ALA A 130 -10.79 0.49 8.78
N PHE A 131 -12.12 0.57 8.93
CA PHE A 131 -12.94 -0.59 9.26
C PHE A 131 -12.93 -1.64 8.14
N ASP A 132 -13.10 -1.22 6.88
CA ASP A 132 -13.11 -2.12 5.73
C ASP A 132 -11.77 -2.84 5.60
N LEU A 133 -10.65 -2.13 5.83
CA LEU A 133 -9.32 -2.72 5.81
C LEU A 133 -9.02 -3.64 7.02
N LEU A 134 -9.66 -3.41 8.18
CA LEU A 134 -9.53 -4.28 9.36
C LEU A 134 -10.26 -5.62 9.19
N ILE A 135 -11.29 -5.67 8.36
CA ILE A 135 -12.07 -6.89 8.06
C ILE A 135 -11.73 -7.46 6.67
N ASP A 136 -10.68 -6.98 6.01
CA ASP A 136 -10.24 -7.49 4.70
C ASP A 136 -10.03 -9.01 4.73
N GLU A 137 -10.38 -9.70 3.66
CA GLU A 137 -10.16 -11.16 3.53
C GLU A 137 -8.69 -11.55 3.63
N ASP A 138 -7.76 -10.68 3.17
CA ASP A 138 -6.32 -10.93 3.22
C ASP A 138 -5.73 -10.53 4.57
N THR A 139 -5.14 -11.50 5.26
CA THR A 139 -4.53 -11.32 6.59
C THR A 139 -3.38 -10.29 6.57
N GLY A 140 -2.65 -10.18 5.45
CA GLY A 140 -1.58 -9.19 5.30
C GLY A 140 -2.12 -7.76 5.26
N VAL A 141 -3.25 -7.54 4.58
CA VAL A 141 -3.95 -6.25 4.56
C VAL A 141 -4.40 -5.89 5.97
N ARG A 142 -5.07 -6.80 6.69
CA ARG A 142 -5.49 -6.57 8.07
C ARG A 142 -4.32 -6.22 8.99
N ALA A 143 -3.25 -7.01 8.94
CA ALA A 143 -2.06 -6.78 9.77
C ALA A 143 -1.39 -5.42 9.48
N GLN A 144 -1.32 -5.02 8.21
CA GLN A 144 -0.76 -3.74 7.81
C GLN A 144 -1.63 -2.56 8.29
N THR A 145 -2.95 -2.73 8.23
CA THR A 145 -3.91 -1.76 8.78
C THR A 145 -3.71 -1.55 10.28
N ILE A 146 -3.59 -2.64 11.04
CA ILE A 146 -3.34 -2.59 12.49
C ILE A 146 -2.07 -1.80 12.78
N ARG A 147 -0.96 -2.06 12.08
CA ARG A 147 0.29 -1.31 12.25
C ARG A 147 0.13 0.18 11.95
N ALA A 148 -0.59 0.52 10.88
CA ALA A 148 -0.82 1.91 10.50
C ALA A 148 -1.66 2.64 11.57
N LEU A 149 -2.74 2.04 12.05
CA LEU A 149 -3.59 2.62 13.09
C LEU A 149 -2.86 2.79 14.43
N ALA A 150 -2.03 1.80 14.81
CA ALA A 150 -1.18 1.89 15.99
C ALA A 150 -0.18 3.05 15.89
N SER A 151 0.46 3.22 14.73
CA SER A 151 1.43 4.31 14.50
C SER A 151 0.78 5.69 14.54
N ARG A 152 -0.43 5.82 13.99
CA ARG A 152 -1.20 7.08 13.99
C ARG A 152 -1.85 7.40 15.33
N ARG A 153 -2.07 6.39 16.18
CA ARG A 153 -2.84 6.50 17.42
C ARG A 153 -4.23 7.09 17.18
N THR A 154 -4.90 6.59 16.13
CA THR A 154 -6.27 7.00 15.80
C THR A 154 -7.21 6.78 16.97
N PRO A 155 -8.33 7.50 17.07
CA PRO A 155 -9.32 7.26 18.11
C PRO A 155 -9.67 5.77 18.22
N GLY A 156 -9.65 5.22 19.43
CA GLY A 156 -9.95 3.81 19.66
C GLY A 156 -8.81 2.81 19.33
N TRP A 157 -7.64 3.25 18.87
CA TRP A 157 -6.52 2.37 18.50
C TRP A 157 -6.17 1.34 19.57
N LEU A 158 -6.22 1.72 20.84
CA LEU A 158 -5.88 0.83 21.95
C LEU A 158 -6.87 -0.35 22.07
N LYS A 159 -8.17 -0.08 21.83
CA LYS A 159 -9.20 -1.12 21.80
C LYS A 159 -9.00 -2.06 20.59
N ILE A 160 -8.65 -1.49 19.43
CA ILE A 160 -8.34 -2.28 18.24
C ILE A 160 -7.15 -3.20 18.52
N MET A 161 -6.05 -2.69 19.08
CA MET A 161 -4.87 -3.52 19.42
C MET A 161 -5.21 -4.61 20.42
N SER A 162 -5.96 -4.28 21.48
CA SER A 162 -6.35 -5.25 22.51
C SER A 162 -7.22 -6.37 21.94
N ASN A 163 -8.16 -6.04 21.07
CA ASN A 163 -8.99 -7.05 20.38
C ASN A 163 -8.14 -7.90 19.41
N SER A 164 -7.21 -7.28 18.69
CA SER A 164 -6.34 -7.99 17.73
C SER A 164 -5.34 -8.93 18.40
N LEU A 165 -5.03 -8.78 19.68
CA LEU A 165 -4.27 -9.78 20.44
C LEU A 165 -5.05 -11.09 20.64
N LEU A 166 -6.37 -11.06 20.51
CA LEU A 166 -7.26 -12.22 20.64
C LEU A 166 -7.57 -12.88 19.30
N ASP A 167 -7.05 -12.36 18.18
CA ASP A 167 -7.28 -12.91 16.85
C ASP A 167 -6.70 -14.33 16.72
N ASP A 168 -7.26 -15.18 15.87
CA ASP A 168 -6.75 -16.54 15.64
C ASP A 168 -5.44 -16.52 14.85
N GLU A 169 -5.20 -15.49 14.04
CA GLU A 169 -4.04 -15.35 13.18
C GLU A 169 -2.84 -14.74 13.91
N TYR A 170 -1.76 -15.52 14.01
CA TYR A 170 -0.53 -15.07 14.69
C TYR A 170 0.04 -13.76 14.14
N VAL A 171 -0.07 -13.52 12.83
CA VAL A 171 0.43 -12.28 12.19
C VAL A 171 -0.35 -11.05 12.66
N ILE A 172 -1.64 -11.20 12.96
CA ILE A 172 -2.50 -10.17 13.52
C ILE A 172 -2.11 -9.88 14.97
N LYS A 173 -1.99 -10.94 15.80
CA LYS A 173 -1.49 -10.82 17.19
C LYS A 173 -0.13 -10.12 17.22
N ARG A 174 0.78 -10.47 16.31
CA ARG A 174 2.11 -9.86 16.23
C ARG A 174 2.04 -8.37 15.89
N ALA A 175 1.20 -7.99 14.92
CA ALA A 175 1.00 -6.59 14.56
C ALA A 175 0.45 -5.76 15.73
N ALA A 176 -0.50 -6.32 16.49
CA ALA A 176 -1.06 -5.71 17.68
C ALA A 176 -0.04 -5.57 18.81
N LEU A 177 0.76 -6.62 19.07
CA LEU A 177 1.86 -6.60 20.03
C LEU A 177 2.85 -5.48 19.70
N ASP A 178 3.32 -5.40 18.47
CA ASP A 178 4.25 -4.36 18.01
C ASP A 178 3.66 -2.96 18.22
N GLY A 179 2.38 -2.79 17.93
CA GLY A 179 1.65 -1.53 18.13
C GLY A 179 1.59 -1.13 19.60
N LEU A 180 1.26 -2.06 20.49
CA LEU A 180 1.19 -1.81 21.95
C LEU A 180 2.58 -1.50 22.55
N LEU A 181 3.62 -2.20 22.10
CA LEU A 181 5.00 -1.96 22.52
C LEU A 181 5.51 -0.57 22.09
N GLY A 182 4.92 0.04 21.08
CA GLY A 182 5.19 1.41 20.67
C GLY A 182 4.66 2.49 21.60
N ASP A 183 3.82 2.13 22.60
CA ASP A 183 3.29 3.06 23.60
C ASP A 183 3.73 2.67 25.01
N PRO A 184 4.69 3.41 25.61
CA PRO A 184 5.24 3.06 26.92
C PRO A 184 4.26 3.24 28.10
N ALA A 185 3.14 3.93 27.90
CA ALA A 185 2.16 4.17 28.95
C ALA A 185 0.96 3.22 28.81
N GLN A 186 0.05 3.53 27.89
CA GLN A 186 -1.22 2.79 27.76
C GLN A 186 -1.03 1.44 27.08
N GLY A 187 -0.16 1.36 26.06
CA GLY A 187 0.14 0.11 25.36
C GLY A 187 0.76 -0.93 26.27
N ILE A 188 1.78 -0.55 27.04
CA ILE A 188 2.42 -1.46 28.02
C ILE A 188 1.43 -1.91 29.10
N LYS A 189 0.58 -1.00 29.59
CA LYS A 189 -0.47 -1.37 30.56
C LYS A 189 -1.45 -2.40 29.98
N ALA A 190 -1.91 -2.19 28.75
CA ALA A 190 -2.81 -3.12 28.08
C ALA A 190 -2.13 -4.48 27.85
N LEU A 191 -0.85 -4.48 27.45
CA LEU A 191 -0.10 -5.71 27.23
C LEU A 191 0.12 -6.52 28.51
N ARG A 192 0.43 -5.86 29.64
CA ARG A 192 0.52 -6.53 30.95
C ARG A 192 -0.81 -7.16 31.34
N LYS A 193 -1.91 -6.44 31.15
CA LYS A 193 -3.25 -6.98 31.40
C LYS A 193 -3.49 -8.26 30.56
N PHE A 194 -3.23 -8.16 29.25
CA PHE A 194 -3.41 -9.31 28.33
C PHE A 194 -2.60 -10.54 28.78
N VAL A 195 -1.32 -10.37 29.07
CA VAL A 195 -0.42 -11.46 29.52
C VAL A 195 -0.93 -12.13 30.80
N SER A 196 -1.46 -11.33 31.76
CA SER A 196 -2.04 -11.83 32.99
C SER A 196 -3.35 -12.62 32.77
N GLU A 197 -4.20 -12.15 31.85
CA GLU A 197 -5.50 -12.76 31.57
C GLU A 197 -5.41 -13.95 30.61
N HIS A 198 -4.36 -14.00 29.75
CA HIS A 198 -4.17 -15.01 28.70
C HIS A 198 -2.79 -15.68 28.76
N PRO A 199 -2.40 -16.32 29.90
CA PRO A 199 -1.06 -16.90 30.08
C PRO A 199 -0.74 -18.03 29.10
N ALA A 200 -1.74 -18.73 28.58
CA ALA A 200 -1.61 -19.85 27.63
C ALA A 200 -1.67 -19.41 26.15
N ASP A 201 -1.90 -18.13 25.86
CA ASP A 201 -1.97 -17.65 24.47
C ASP A 201 -0.62 -17.77 23.77
N PRO A 202 -0.57 -18.22 22.50
CA PRO A 202 0.68 -18.39 21.74
C PRO A 202 1.56 -17.15 21.64
N ILE A 203 1.01 -15.92 21.73
CA ILE A 203 1.77 -14.68 21.68
C ILE A 203 2.34 -14.27 23.06
N THR A 204 1.82 -14.83 24.16
CA THR A 204 2.21 -14.46 25.53
C THR A 204 3.70 -14.64 25.85
N PRO A 205 4.36 -15.76 25.46
CA PRO A 205 5.80 -15.89 25.68
C PRO A 205 6.61 -14.80 25.01
N LEU A 206 6.22 -14.41 23.80
CA LEU A 206 6.90 -13.32 23.08
C LEU A 206 6.64 -11.98 23.75
N ALA A 207 5.40 -11.70 24.14
CA ALA A 207 5.04 -10.46 24.86
C ALA A 207 5.85 -10.31 26.15
N LEU A 208 6.00 -11.39 26.92
CA LEU A 208 6.84 -11.41 28.15
C LEU A 208 8.32 -11.15 27.86
N ALA A 209 8.86 -11.79 26.81
CA ALA A 209 10.24 -11.58 26.41
C ALA A 209 10.51 -10.10 26.03
N GLU A 210 9.59 -9.50 25.26
CA GLU A 210 9.67 -8.09 24.85
C GLU A 210 9.55 -7.13 26.05
N LEU A 211 8.64 -7.39 26.99
CA LEU A 211 8.52 -6.59 28.20
C LEU A 211 9.81 -6.68 29.04
N LYS A 212 10.35 -7.88 29.23
CA LYS A 212 11.58 -8.11 29.98
C LYS A 212 12.79 -7.42 29.33
N SER A 213 12.92 -7.47 28.00
CA SER A 213 14.03 -6.82 27.28
C SER A 213 14.04 -5.30 27.45
N ARG A 214 12.89 -4.72 27.75
CA ARG A 214 12.70 -3.29 28.02
C ARG A 214 12.81 -2.91 29.50
N GLY A 215 13.21 -3.85 30.35
CA GLY A 215 13.32 -3.64 31.79
C GLY A 215 11.96 -3.50 32.51
N ILE A 216 10.88 -3.92 31.84
CA ILE A 216 9.53 -3.89 32.40
C ILE A 216 9.29 -5.25 33.07
N THR A 217 9.60 -5.32 34.34
CA THR A 217 9.26 -6.49 35.18
C THR A 217 7.79 -6.48 35.57
N GLN A 218 7.21 -7.68 35.73
CA GLN A 218 5.82 -7.84 36.20
C GLN A 218 5.56 -7.17 37.54
#